data_8b804a117a4908bbf847ef5dfeefc478
#
_entry.id   8b804a117a4908bbf847ef5dfeefc478
#
_cell.length_a   1.000
_cell.length_b   1.000
_cell.length_c   1.000
_cell.angle_alpha   90.00
_cell.angle_beta   90.00
_cell.angle_gamma   90.00
#
_symmetry.space_group_name_H-M   'P 1'
#
loop_
_entity.id
_entity.type
_entity.pdbx_description
1 polymer ?
#
loop_
_entity_poly.entity_id
_entity_poly.type
_entity_poly.pdbx_seq_one_letter_code
_entity_poly.pdbx_strand_id
1 'polypeptide(L)'
;INRMLQKRYGMLQWEQGSGKTLAAIAMGLYRMQNQGIHSTWVVSSAISIRNNWDVVLPNYGLSYVFVENLEDLARIKPGDFVLVTLNKLGMLQRHIKKWIKRRHQNIMLALDESDEISNPHSKRAKSTLSCFRRCRMKLLTTGTSTRNNISEFAPQLELLYNNSINMITWCRTTYYCDREDNSINSENNAYYGRPIPAYKPGYALFSACHLPEKTTVFGMTERTQDIYNADELNELLAKTVITRTFEEITGKEIRRIHQVPLQFLPEERAVYRMVMEEFYRVQREYFASTGNHRKDAMLRLVQQITLLLRVAAAPNTLKEYNGGTPLKIVTAAEMTAEWENEIVAIGVRHQNVLNAYAEAFREYLPKRPLFIVTGSTKTFAQRRALRKTLRDSGNGILLCTQQSLPSSVNFEYVNKVLIPEMHFNNSGMSQFYMRFIRYTSTEYKDIYFLNYIGSLESNLLQMVVAKEKINLFMKGQDTDLNQIYDKFGIDYNLLALLMQKGVDKEGNLQIRWGEQQIA
;
A
#
# COMPACT_ATOMS: atom_id res chain seq x y z
N ILE A 1 -12.87 19.84 0.22
CA ILE A 1 -13.28 20.01 -1.19
C ILE A 1 -13.07 21.47 -1.61
N ASN A 2 -13.61 22.47 -0.91
CA ASN A 2 -13.52 23.89 -1.30
C ASN A 2 -12.10 24.37 -1.60
N ARG A 3 -11.12 24.02 -0.75
CA ARG A 3 -9.70 24.33 -1.00
C ARG A 3 -9.19 23.73 -2.32
N MET A 4 -9.67 22.55 -2.70
CA MET A 4 -9.28 21.88 -3.95
C MET A 4 -10.00 22.43 -5.18
N LEU A 5 -11.23 22.92 -5.04
CA LEU A 5 -11.96 23.56 -6.13
C LEU A 5 -11.31 24.88 -6.59
N GLN A 6 -10.62 25.58 -5.68
CA GLN A 6 -9.84 26.79 -5.99
C GLN A 6 -8.55 26.49 -6.78
N LYS A 7 -8.08 25.23 -6.78
CA LYS A 7 -6.86 24.79 -7.47
C LYS A 7 -7.20 23.99 -8.72
N ARG A 8 -6.35 24.05 -9.73
CA ARG A 8 -6.52 23.24 -10.95
C ARG A 8 -6.10 21.79 -10.75
N TYR A 9 -5.20 21.53 -9.82
CA TYR A 9 -4.66 20.20 -9.54
C TYR A 9 -4.29 20.06 -8.06
N GLY A 10 -4.32 18.83 -7.59
CA GLY A 10 -3.92 18.49 -6.25
C GLY A 10 -4.15 17.01 -5.93
N MET A 11 -3.75 16.62 -4.73
CA MET A 11 -3.87 15.26 -4.22
C MET A 11 -4.64 15.24 -2.91
N LEU A 12 -5.59 14.31 -2.81
CA LEU A 12 -6.24 13.94 -1.56
C LEU A 12 -5.58 12.69 -1.01
N GLN A 13 -4.74 12.88 -0.01
CA GLN A 13 -4.12 11.80 0.74
C GLN A 13 -4.94 11.53 1.99
N TRP A 14 -6.15 11.04 1.78
CA TRP A 14 -7.09 10.74 2.83
C TRP A 14 -7.05 9.26 3.18
N GLU A 15 -7.18 8.96 4.44
CA GLU A 15 -7.23 7.57 4.91
C GLU A 15 -8.33 6.77 4.20
N GLN A 16 -8.20 5.44 4.14
CA GLN A 16 -9.22 4.62 3.48
C GLN A 16 -10.57 4.74 4.20
N GLY A 17 -11.66 4.59 3.45
CA GLY A 17 -13.01 4.71 4.00
C GLY A 17 -13.51 6.15 4.21
N SER A 18 -12.68 7.18 4.02
CA SER A 18 -12.97 8.60 4.28
C SER A 18 -13.78 9.35 3.21
N GLY A 19 -14.26 8.65 2.16
CA GLY A 19 -15.11 9.26 1.13
C GLY A 19 -14.38 9.91 -0.05
N LYS A 20 -13.13 9.51 -0.35
CA LYS A 20 -12.34 10.00 -1.51
C LYS A 20 -13.10 9.94 -2.84
N THR A 21 -13.79 8.83 -3.09
CA THR A 21 -14.61 8.62 -4.30
C THR A 21 -15.69 9.67 -4.43
N LEU A 22 -16.42 9.94 -3.33
CA LEU A 22 -17.47 10.98 -3.31
C LEU A 22 -16.90 12.38 -3.53
N ALA A 23 -15.75 12.67 -2.93
CA ALA A 23 -15.05 13.93 -3.16
C ALA A 23 -14.66 14.11 -4.63
N ALA A 24 -14.16 13.06 -5.28
CA ALA A 24 -13.80 13.09 -6.69
C ALA A 24 -15.03 13.26 -7.61
N ILE A 25 -16.15 12.59 -7.29
CA ILE A 25 -17.44 12.76 -8.00
C ILE A 25 -17.91 14.20 -7.87
N ALA A 26 -18.00 14.75 -6.66
CA ALA A 26 -18.47 16.11 -6.41
C ALA A 26 -17.60 17.15 -7.14
N MET A 27 -16.28 16.98 -7.11
CA MET A 27 -15.37 17.86 -7.84
C MET A 27 -15.52 17.74 -9.36
N GLY A 28 -15.69 16.53 -9.88
CA GLY A 28 -15.92 16.27 -11.29
C GLY A 28 -17.18 16.95 -11.78
N LEU A 29 -18.30 16.75 -11.09
CA LEU A 29 -19.59 17.40 -11.38
C LEU A 29 -19.48 18.92 -11.35
N TYR A 30 -18.92 19.48 -10.27
CA TYR A 30 -18.75 20.93 -10.17
C TYR A 30 -17.96 21.51 -11.34
N ARG A 31 -16.85 20.86 -11.73
CA ARG A 31 -16.00 21.33 -12.83
C ARG A 31 -16.66 21.19 -14.20
N MET A 32 -17.41 20.11 -14.44
CA MET A 32 -18.18 19.94 -15.68
C MET A 32 -19.28 20.98 -15.79
N GLN A 33 -20.00 21.28 -14.71
CA GLN A 33 -21.12 22.22 -14.70
C GLN A 33 -20.67 23.69 -14.70
N ASN A 34 -19.60 24.02 -13.94
CA ASN A 34 -19.27 25.44 -13.68
C ASN A 34 -17.96 25.90 -14.33
N GLN A 35 -17.11 24.99 -14.79
CA GLN A 35 -15.80 25.33 -15.35
C GLN A 35 -15.60 24.86 -16.79
N GLY A 36 -16.67 24.42 -17.45
CA GLY A 36 -16.69 24.04 -18.86
C GLY A 36 -15.82 22.80 -19.17
N ILE A 37 -15.56 21.94 -18.22
CA ILE A 37 -14.85 20.68 -18.44
C ILE A 37 -15.74 19.72 -19.21
N HIS A 38 -15.21 19.13 -20.29
CA HIS A 38 -15.97 18.24 -21.16
C HIS A 38 -16.42 16.97 -20.45
N SER A 39 -15.49 16.28 -19.74
CA SER A 39 -15.73 15.01 -19.07
C SER A 39 -14.73 14.77 -17.96
N THR A 40 -15.11 13.96 -16.96
CA THR A 40 -14.23 13.54 -15.87
C THR A 40 -13.73 12.13 -16.10
N TRP A 41 -12.43 11.99 -16.31
CA TRP A 41 -11.78 10.69 -16.55
C TRP A 41 -11.29 10.08 -15.25
N VAL A 42 -11.90 8.97 -14.88
CA VAL A 42 -11.53 8.18 -13.70
C VAL A 42 -10.61 7.06 -14.14
N VAL A 43 -9.38 7.09 -13.65
CA VAL A 43 -8.37 6.08 -13.93
C VAL A 43 -8.00 5.39 -12.62
N SER A 44 -8.05 4.06 -12.58
CA SER A 44 -7.69 3.27 -11.40
C SER A 44 -7.40 1.81 -11.76
N SER A 45 -7.18 0.97 -10.75
CA SER A 45 -7.10 -0.48 -10.91
C SER A 45 -8.42 -1.06 -11.44
N ALA A 46 -8.37 -2.20 -12.10
CA ALA A 46 -9.59 -2.88 -12.60
C ALA A 46 -10.57 -3.19 -11.47
N ILE A 47 -10.05 -3.50 -10.30
CA ILE A 47 -10.84 -3.83 -9.11
C ILE A 47 -11.59 -2.59 -8.61
N SER A 48 -10.91 -1.44 -8.50
CA SER A 48 -11.52 -0.18 -8.07
C SER A 48 -12.59 0.28 -9.06
N ILE A 49 -12.29 0.26 -10.36
CA ILE A 49 -13.26 0.66 -11.39
C ILE A 49 -14.52 -0.20 -11.32
N ARG A 50 -14.39 -1.55 -11.35
CA ARG A 50 -15.55 -2.46 -11.47
C ARG A 50 -16.35 -2.62 -10.18
N ASN A 51 -15.73 -2.52 -9.01
CA ASN A 51 -16.41 -2.77 -7.75
C ASN A 51 -16.85 -1.50 -7.02
N ASN A 52 -16.27 -0.34 -7.36
CA ASN A 52 -16.59 0.91 -6.72
C ASN A 52 -17.23 1.89 -7.73
N TRP A 53 -16.48 2.35 -8.71
CA TRP A 53 -16.94 3.40 -9.62
C TRP A 53 -18.11 2.97 -10.50
N ASP A 54 -18.05 1.78 -11.09
CA ASP A 54 -19.11 1.17 -11.90
C ASP A 54 -20.41 0.87 -11.11
N VAL A 55 -20.33 0.92 -9.78
CA VAL A 55 -21.47 0.73 -8.86
C VAL A 55 -21.98 2.08 -8.34
N VAL A 56 -21.05 2.96 -7.94
CA VAL A 56 -21.40 4.22 -7.27
C VAL A 56 -22.01 5.23 -8.25
N LEU A 57 -21.49 5.35 -9.46
CA LEU A 57 -22.03 6.32 -10.45
C LEU A 57 -23.50 6.05 -10.79
N PRO A 58 -23.93 4.81 -11.12
CA PRO A 58 -25.34 4.51 -11.32
C PRO A 58 -26.23 4.79 -10.11
N ASN A 59 -25.73 4.53 -8.90
CA ASN A 59 -26.50 4.78 -7.67
C ASN A 59 -26.82 6.26 -7.46
N TYR A 60 -26.02 7.15 -8.04
CA TYR A 60 -26.28 8.60 -8.08
C TYR A 60 -26.94 9.08 -9.37
N GLY A 61 -27.35 8.18 -10.26
CA GLY A 61 -27.96 8.52 -11.55
C GLY A 61 -27.01 9.26 -12.50
N LEU A 62 -25.70 9.08 -12.37
CA LEU A 62 -24.68 9.78 -13.14
C LEU A 62 -24.35 9.03 -14.44
N SER A 63 -24.29 9.79 -15.55
CA SER A 63 -23.89 9.27 -16.86
C SER A 63 -22.41 8.92 -16.89
N TYR A 64 -22.09 7.75 -17.43
CA TYR A 64 -20.71 7.31 -17.58
C TYR A 64 -20.50 6.38 -18.77
N VAL A 65 -19.25 6.34 -19.25
CA VAL A 65 -18.78 5.41 -20.28
C VAL A 65 -17.62 4.61 -19.72
N PHE A 66 -17.73 3.28 -19.76
CA PHE A 66 -16.61 2.40 -19.42
C PHE A 66 -15.83 2.07 -20.69
N VAL A 67 -14.59 2.53 -20.81
CA VAL A 67 -13.73 2.37 -21.98
C VAL A 67 -12.98 1.05 -21.91
N GLU A 68 -13.45 0.06 -22.67
CA GLU A 68 -12.80 -1.24 -22.83
C GLU A 68 -12.18 -1.43 -24.22
N ASN A 69 -12.70 -0.70 -25.22
CA ASN A 69 -12.24 -0.75 -26.61
C ASN A 69 -12.28 0.65 -27.27
N LEU A 70 -11.93 0.73 -28.55
CA LEU A 70 -11.85 1.99 -29.28
C LEU A 70 -13.22 2.62 -29.56
N GLU A 71 -14.25 1.81 -29.74
CA GLU A 71 -15.61 2.26 -30.08
C GLU A 71 -16.21 3.04 -28.89
N ASP A 72 -15.86 2.67 -27.68
CA ASP A 72 -16.34 3.36 -26.47
C ASP A 72 -15.90 4.82 -26.42
N LEU A 73 -14.73 5.15 -27.02
CA LEU A 73 -14.27 6.55 -27.09
C LEU A 73 -15.19 7.44 -27.92
N ALA A 74 -15.91 6.88 -28.89
CA ALA A 74 -16.86 7.62 -29.71
C ALA A 74 -18.18 7.90 -28.95
N ARG A 75 -18.49 7.13 -27.93
CA ARG A 75 -19.71 7.24 -27.13
C ARG A 75 -19.64 8.32 -26.05
N ILE A 76 -18.44 8.84 -25.74
CA ILE A 76 -18.24 9.83 -24.67
C ILE A 76 -18.86 11.17 -25.06
N LYS A 77 -19.77 11.65 -24.21
CA LYS A 77 -20.48 12.92 -24.34
C LYS A 77 -19.99 13.95 -23.32
N PRO A 78 -20.27 15.26 -23.54
CA PRO A 78 -20.06 16.25 -22.50
C PRO A 78 -20.87 15.92 -21.24
N GLY A 79 -20.26 16.04 -20.07
CA GLY A 79 -20.88 15.71 -18.78
C GLY A 79 -20.69 14.27 -18.31
N ASP A 80 -20.12 13.40 -19.14
CA ASP A 80 -19.88 12.00 -18.76
C ASP A 80 -18.68 11.82 -17.81
N PHE A 81 -18.82 10.86 -16.92
CA PHE A 81 -17.68 10.20 -16.29
C PHE A 81 -17.13 9.13 -17.24
N VAL A 82 -15.82 9.07 -17.40
CA VAL A 82 -15.15 8.10 -18.28
C VAL A 82 -14.30 7.18 -17.43
N LEU A 83 -14.72 5.94 -17.32
CA LEU A 83 -14.01 4.92 -16.52
C LEU A 83 -12.98 4.18 -17.36
N VAL A 84 -11.73 4.18 -16.94
CA VAL A 84 -10.63 3.47 -17.62
C VAL A 84 -9.76 2.74 -16.62
N THR A 85 -9.52 1.46 -16.83
CA THR A 85 -8.55 0.74 -16.00
C THR A 85 -7.10 1.07 -16.44
N LEU A 86 -6.15 1.08 -15.50
CA LEU A 86 -4.73 1.33 -15.80
C LEU A 86 -4.17 0.40 -16.89
N ASN A 87 -4.65 -0.85 -16.94
CA ASN A 87 -4.23 -1.79 -17.97
C ASN A 87 -4.79 -1.41 -19.35
N LYS A 88 -6.09 -1.07 -19.43
CA LYS A 88 -6.71 -0.61 -20.68
C LYS A 88 -6.14 0.73 -21.14
N LEU A 89 -5.84 1.63 -20.22
CA LEU A 89 -5.12 2.85 -20.52
C LEU A 89 -3.80 2.58 -21.24
N GLY A 90 -3.03 1.60 -20.77
CA GLY A 90 -1.77 1.18 -21.42
C GLY A 90 -1.98 0.64 -22.83
N MET A 91 -3.04 -0.15 -23.06
CA MET A 91 -3.37 -0.74 -24.36
C MET A 91 -3.87 0.32 -25.36
N LEU A 92 -4.72 1.23 -24.91
CA LEU A 92 -5.39 2.24 -25.74
C LEU A 92 -4.68 3.59 -25.74
N GLN A 93 -3.48 3.69 -25.17
CA GLN A 93 -2.74 4.92 -24.88
C GLN A 93 -2.72 5.90 -26.06
N ARG A 94 -2.38 5.44 -27.28
CA ARG A 94 -2.26 6.29 -28.47
C ARG A 94 -3.59 6.93 -28.85
N HIS A 95 -4.68 6.19 -28.76
CA HIS A 95 -6.02 6.62 -29.14
C HIS A 95 -6.62 7.56 -28.08
N ILE A 96 -6.47 7.23 -26.80
CA ILE A 96 -6.90 8.08 -25.68
C ILE A 96 -6.16 9.42 -25.74
N LYS A 97 -4.84 9.41 -25.92
CA LYS A 97 -4.03 10.63 -26.05
C LYS A 97 -4.49 11.49 -27.23
N LYS A 98 -4.79 10.88 -28.39
CA LYS A 98 -5.32 11.58 -29.58
C LYS A 98 -6.71 12.17 -29.30
N TRP A 99 -7.59 11.42 -28.63
CA TRP A 99 -8.93 11.85 -28.24
C TRP A 99 -8.87 13.07 -27.31
N ILE A 100 -8.06 13.03 -26.27
CA ILE A 100 -7.85 14.13 -25.30
C ILE A 100 -7.26 15.37 -26.00
N LYS A 101 -6.27 15.19 -26.89
CA LYS A 101 -5.64 16.27 -27.64
C LYS A 101 -6.64 17.01 -28.55
N ARG A 102 -7.54 16.29 -29.23
CA ARG A 102 -8.59 16.87 -30.09
C ARG A 102 -9.56 17.76 -29.31
N ARG A 103 -9.68 17.58 -28.00
CA ARG A 103 -10.52 18.39 -27.11
C ARG A 103 -9.72 19.42 -26.32
N HIS A 104 -8.58 19.84 -26.87
CA HIS A 104 -7.69 20.84 -26.27
C HIS A 104 -7.35 20.55 -24.82
N GLN A 105 -7.33 19.23 -24.42
CA GLN A 105 -7.07 18.75 -23.07
C GLN A 105 -8.07 19.28 -22.02
N ASN A 106 -9.27 19.65 -22.46
CA ASN A 106 -10.32 20.19 -21.61
C ASN A 106 -11.09 19.06 -20.90
N ILE A 107 -10.39 18.29 -20.10
CA ILE A 107 -10.93 17.22 -19.28
C ILE A 107 -10.40 17.35 -17.86
N MET A 108 -11.09 16.72 -16.90
CA MET A 108 -10.56 16.49 -15.57
C MET A 108 -10.06 15.05 -15.48
N LEU A 109 -8.84 14.86 -14.97
CA LEU A 109 -8.36 13.55 -14.52
C LEU A 109 -8.70 13.37 -13.05
N ALA A 110 -9.33 12.25 -12.70
CA ALA A 110 -9.42 11.71 -11.36
C ALA A 110 -8.64 10.38 -11.32
N LEU A 111 -7.42 10.41 -10.83
CA LEU A 111 -6.60 9.19 -10.65
C LEU A 111 -6.82 8.65 -9.25
N ASP A 112 -7.62 7.61 -9.15
CA ASP A 112 -7.93 6.95 -7.88
C ASP A 112 -6.91 5.84 -7.60
N GLU A 113 -6.51 5.68 -6.34
CA GLU A 113 -5.38 4.84 -5.90
C GLU A 113 -4.09 5.23 -6.66
N SER A 114 -3.72 6.50 -6.58
CA SER A 114 -2.61 7.08 -7.36
C SER A 114 -1.24 6.45 -7.04
N ASP A 115 -1.10 5.76 -5.92
CA ASP A 115 0.05 4.94 -5.56
C ASP A 115 0.30 3.75 -6.52
N GLU A 116 -0.67 3.38 -7.36
CA GLU A 116 -0.49 2.40 -8.43
C GLU A 116 0.47 2.88 -9.55
N ILE A 117 0.77 4.16 -9.61
CA ILE A 117 1.77 4.74 -10.53
C ILE A 117 3.08 5.14 -9.85
N SER A 118 3.28 4.78 -8.60
CA SER A 118 4.46 5.15 -7.80
C SER A 118 5.79 4.68 -8.40
N ASN A 119 5.81 3.55 -9.13
CA ASN A 119 7.00 3.11 -9.84
C ASN A 119 7.15 3.84 -11.20
N PRO A 120 8.15 4.75 -11.36
CA PRO A 120 8.33 5.56 -12.56
C PRO A 120 8.67 4.74 -13.81
N HIS A 121 9.21 3.56 -13.65
CA HIS A 121 9.58 2.67 -14.75
C HIS A 121 8.44 1.78 -15.22
N SER A 122 7.34 1.71 -14.48
CA SER A 122 6.19 0.88 -14.79
C SER A 122 5.47 1.35 -16.06
N LYS A 123 4.87 0.40 -16.79
CA LYS A 123 4.01 0.72 -17.95
C LYS A 123 2.82 1.59 -17.54
N ARG A 124 2.27 1.39 -16.33
CA ARG A 124 1.15 2.16 -15.78
C ARG A 124 1.52 3.62 -15.61
N ALA A 125 2.64 3.94 -14.95
CA ALA A 125 3.12 5.31 -14.77
C ALA A 125 3.36 5.99 -16.12
N LYS A 126 4.11 5.34 -17.02
CA LYS A 126 4.43 5.87 -18.36
C LYS A 126 3.18 6.17 -19.19
N SER A 127 2.18 5.28 -19.17
CA SER A 127 0.93 5.48 -19.91
C SER A 127 0.11 6.64 -19.33
N THR A 128 -0.01 6.72 -18.01
CA THR A 128 -0.74 7.77 -17.31
C THR A 128 -0.12 9.14 -17.57
N LEU A 129 1.18 9.26 -17.40
CA LEU A 129 1.92 10.49 -17.72
C LEU A 129 1.76 10.88 -19.18
N SER A 130 1.90 9.95 -20.12
CA SER A 130 1.77 10.22 -21.54
C SER A 130 0.38 10.76 -21.94
N CYS A 131 -0.69 10.25 -21.34
CA CYS A 131 -2.06 10.66 -21.65
C CYS A 131 -2.47 11.95 -20.94
N PHE A 132 -2.15 12.07 -19.65
CA PHE A 132 -2.81 13.06 -18.80
C PHE A 132 -1.90 14.15 -18.24
N ARG A 133 -0.58 14.05 -18.39
CA ARG A 133 0.36 15.05 -17.86
C ARG A 133 0.00 16.49 -18.24
N ARG A 134 -0.51 16.72 -19.45
CA ARG A 134 -0.86 18.04 -19.97
C ARG A 134 -2.30 18.48 -19.68
N CYS A 135 -3.14 17.64 -19.09
CA CYS A 135 -4.49 18.02 -18.72
C CYS A 135 -4.45 19.13 -17.66
N ARG A 136 -5.38 20.06 -17.75
CA ARG A 136 -5.42 21.24 -16.87
C ARG A 136 -5.93 20.90 -15.48
N MET A 137 -6.97 20.08 -15.39
CA MET A 137 -7.62 19.72 -14.13
C MET A 137 -7.24 18.29 -13.74
N LYS A 138 -6.67 18.14 -12.56
CA LYS A 138 -6.21 16.85 -12.07
C LYS A 138 -6.49 16.71 -10.59
N LEU A 139 -7.06 15.58 -10.22
CA LEU A 139 -7.21 15.15 -8.85
C LEU A 139 -6.59 13.76 -8.71
N LEU A 140 -5.62 13.63 -7.83
CA LEU A 140 -5.10 12.35 -7.41
C LEU A 140 -5.70 12.00 -6.05
N THR A 141 -6.07 10.74 -5.86
CA THR A 141 -6.55 10.26 -4.57
C THR A 141 -5.77 9.02 -4.18
N THR A 142 -5.36 8.93 -2.92
CA THR A 142 -4.70 7.75 -2.35
C THR A 142 -5.03 7.61 -0.88
N GLY A 143 -5.09 6.36 -0.40
CA GLY A 143 -5.23 6.04 1.03
C GLY A 143 -3.89 5.89 1.73
N THR A 144 -2.83 5.69 0.97
CA THR A 144 -1.47 5.48 1.45
C THR A 144 -0.57 6.62 0.99
N SER A 145 0.22 7.16 1.89
CA SER A 145 1.11 8.29 1.57
C SER A 145 2.24 7.87 0.64
N THR A 146 2.98 6.90 1.07
CA THR A 146 4.03 6.21 0.33
C THR A 146 3.99 4.76 0.75
N ARG A 147 4.26 3.85 -0.17
CA ARG A 147 4.35 2.42 0.18
C ARG A 147 5.66 2.13 0.91
N ASN A 148 6.76 2.65 0.40
CA ASN A 148 8.09 2.34 0.90
C ASN A 148 9.03 3.55 0.98
N ASN A 149 8.85 4.57 0.14
CA ASN A 149 9.81 5.65 0.01
C ASN A 149 9.20 6.91 -0.60
N ILE A 150 9.77 8.08 -0.25
CA ILE A 150 9.32 9.39 -0.75
C ILE A 150 9.48 9.54 -2.27
N SER A 151 10.42 8.83 -2.90
CA SER A 151 10.57 8.82 -4.36
C SER A 151 9.34 8.32 -5.11
N GLU A 152 8.44 7.63 -4.45
CA GLU A 152 7.17 7.17 -5.00
C GLU A 152 6.22 8.33 -5.31
N PHE A 153 6.45 9.50 -4.72
CA PHE A 153 5.74 10.72 -5.10
C PHE A 153 6.18 11.29 -6.44
N ALA A 154 7.41 11.01 -6.91
CA ALA A 154 7.95 11.63 -8.11
C ALA A 154 7.04 11.50 -9.34
N PRO A 155 6.52 10.32 -9.73
CA PRO A 155 5.58 10.22 -10.87
C PRO A 155 4.27 10.94 -10.62
N GLN A 156 3.79 10.98 -9.38
CA GLN A 156 2.56 11.65 -9.00
C GLN A 156 2.71 13.17 -9.09
N LEU A 157 3.82 13.72 -8.58
CA LEU A 157 4.15 15.14 -8.71
C LEU A 157 4.43 15.53 -10.16
N GLU A 158 5.12 14.67 -10.94
CA GLU A 158 5.32 14.88 -12.37
C GLU A 158 3.98 14.95 -13.12
N LEU A 159 3.03 14.07 -12.78
CA LEU A 159 1.68 14.11 -13.36
C LEU A 159 0.97 15.42 -13.02
N LEU A 160 1.02 15.86 -11.78
CA LEU A 160 0.38 17.09 -11.33
C LEU A 160 0.99 18.33 -11.99
N TYR A 161 2.31 18.46 -11.97
CA TYR A 161 3.00 19.68 -12.39
C TYR A 161 3.49 19.68 -13.84
N ASN A 162 3.32 18.57 -14.57
CA ASN A 162 3.71 18.48 -15.98
C ASN A 162 5.18 18.82 -16.24
N ASN A 163 6.11 18.33 -15.42
CA ASN A 163 7.51 18.73 -15.44
C ASN A 163 7.68 20.27 -15.37
N SER A 164 6.77 20.93 -14.70
CA SER A 164 6.84 22.37 -14.54
C SER A 164 7.89 22.77 -13.50
N ILE A 165 8.15 24.06 -13.44
CA ILE A 165 9.04 24.70 -12.49
C ILE A 165 8.82 24.29 -11.03
N ASN A 166 7.56 23.93 -10.67
CA ASN A 166 7.20 23.63 -9.29
C ASN A 166 7.71 22.30 -8.75
N MET A 167 8.31 21.45 -9.58
CA MET A 167 8.75 20.13 -9.13
C MET A 167 10.25 20.06 -8.83
N ILE A 168 11.08 20.54 -9.74
CA ILE A 168 12.53 20.42 -9.57
C ILE A 168 13.25 21.77 -9.48
N THR A 169 12.77 22.76 -10.20
CA THR A 169 13.39 24.08 -10.19
C THR A 169 13.12 24.86 -8.91
N TRP A 170 12.32 24.29 -8.01
CA TRP A 170 12.11 24.79 -6.66
C TRP A 170 13.37 24.69 -5.80
N CYS A 171 14.19 23.64 -5.98
CA CYS A 171 15.40 23.41 -5.22
C CYS A 171 16.60 24.07 -5.90
N ARG A 172 17.39 24.84 -5.13
CA ARG A 172 18.61 25.50 -5.63
C ARG A 172 19.76 24.52 -5.83
N THR A 173 19.78 23.43 -5.05
CA THR A 173 20.85 22.45 -5.01
C THR A 173 20.37 21.10 -5.47
N THR A 174 21.17 20.41 -6.26
CA THR A 174 21.04 19.00 -6.58
C THR A 174 22.20 18.22 -5.98
N TYR A 175 21.99 16.93 -5.81
CA TYR A 175 22.95 16.03 -5.17
C TYR A 175 23.21 14.82 -6.06
N TYR A 176 24.41 14.28 -5.98
CA TYR A 176 24.79 13.05 -6.65
C TYR A 176 25.69 12.20 -5.76
N CYS A 177 25.64 10.90 -5.95
CA CYS A 177 26.52 9.96 -5.26
C CYS A 177 27.76 9.74 -6.12
N ASP A 178 28.93 9.99 -5.56
CA ASP A 178 30.19 9.61 -6.19
C ASP A 178 30.29 8.08 -6.24
N ARG A 179 30.79 7.57 -7.36
CA ARG A 179 30.89 6.11 -7.58
C ARG A 179 32.16 5.51 -6.97
N GLU A 180 33.17 6.33 -6.71
CA GLU A 180 34.45 5.86 -6.22
C GLU A 180 34.44 5.68 -4.70
N ASP A 181 33.93 6.66 -3.98
CA ASP A 181 33.96 6.70 -2.52
C ASP A 181 32.56 6.61 -1.86
N ASN A 182 31.49 6.57 -2.67
CA ASN A 182 30.10 6.63 -2.21
C ASN A 182 29.76 7.91 -1.41
N SER A 183 30.52 8.98 -1.53
CA SER A 183 30.20 10.26 -0.93
C SER A 183 29.04 10.94 -1.65
N ILE A 184 28.25 11.72 -0.92
CA ILE A 184 27.20 12.55 -1.50
C ILE A 184 27.75 13.96 -1.71
N ASN A 185 27.85 14.35 -2.96
CA ASN A 185 28.30 15.66 -3.37
C ASN A 185 27.11 16.52 -3.82
N SER A 186 27.25 17.84 -3.70
CA SER A 186 26.22 18.80 -4.10
C SER A 186 26.70 19.66 -5.28
N GLU A 187 25.73 20.05 -6.10
CA GLU A 187 25.95 20.98 -7.21
C GLU A 187 24.79 21.96 -7.35
N ASN A 188 25.00 23.06 -8.03
CA ASN A 188 23.97 24.02 -8.33
C ASN A 188 22.95 23.40 -9.32
N ASN A 189 21.67 23.48 -9.00
CA ASN A 189 20.61 23.00 -9.90
C ASN A 189 20.52 23.86 -11.16
N ALA A 190 20.98 23.32 -12.29
CA ALA A 190 20.95 24.00 -13.58
C ALA A 190 19.52 24.37 -14.04
N TYR A 191 18.50 23.75 -13.47
CA TYR A 191 17.08 23.99 -13.80
C TYR A 191 16.35 24.88 -12.79
N TYR A 192 17.07 25.42 -11.79
CA TYR A 192 16.44 26.30 -10.81
C TYR A 192 15.79 27.52 -11.48
N GLY A 193 14.50 27.70 -11.25
CA GLY A 193 13.75 28.79 -11.87
C GLY A 193 13.50 28.67 -13.39
N ARG A 194 13.85 27.54 -14.01
CA ARG A 194 13.75 27.31 -15.46
C ARG A 194 12.81 26.13 -15.79
N PRO A 195 12.17 26.12 -16.97
CA PRO A 195 11.45 24.95 -17.43
C PRO A 195 12.35 23.73 -17.59
N ILE A 196 11.85 22.56 -17.19
CA ILE A 196 12.56 21.29 -17.35
C ILE A 196 12.46 20.86 -18.82
N PRO A 197 13.57 20.51 -19.48
CA PRO A 197 13.54 19.97 -20.83
C PRO A 197 12.69 18.70 -20.92
N ALA A 198 11.91 18.58 -22.00
CA ALA A 198 10.98 17.46 -22.19
C ALA A 198 11.66 16.06 -22.22
N TYR A 199 12.94 16.00 -22.52
CA TYR A 199 13.73 14.78 -22.55
C TYR A 199 14.28 14.34 -21.19
N LYS A 200 14.23 15.21 -20.17
CA LYS A 200 14.67 14.86 -18.81
C LYS A 200 13.52 14.13 -18.08
N PRO A 201 13.78 12.93 -17.55
CA PRO A 201 12.80 12.24 -16.73
C PRO A 201 12.58 12.99 -15.41
N GLY A 202 11.32 13.26 -15.07
CA GLY A 202 10.98 13.94 -13.81
C GLY A 202 11.47 13.19 -12.58
N TYR A 203 11.44 11.84 -12.62
CA TYR A 203 11.96 11.00 -11.56
C TYR A 203 13.48 11.22 -11.31
N ALA A 204 14.30 11.23 -12.36
CA ALA A 204 15.75 11.43 -12.21
C ALA A 204 16.08 12.79 -11.59
N LEU A 205 15.32 13.81 -11.97
CA LEU A 205 15.48 15.15 -11.44
C LEU A 205 15.01 15.26 -9.98
N PHE A 206 13.89 14.58 -9.66
CA PHE A 206 13.40 14.50 -8.28
C PHE A 206 14.43 13.79 -7.37
N SER A 207 14.98 12.67 -7.83
CA SER A 207 16.02 11.95 -7.09
C SER A 207 17.27 12.80 -6.86
N ALA A 208 17.72 13.54 -7.87
CA ALA A 208 18.86 14.43 -7.72
C ALA A 208 18.60 15.56 -6.72
N CYS A 209 17.36 16.01 -6.55
CA CYS A 209 17.04 17.02 -5.55
C CYS A 209 16.92 16.47 -4.14
N HIS A 210 16.32 15.28 -3.98
CA HIS A 210 15.85 14.83 -2.66
C HIS A 210 16.43 13.51 -2.18
N LEU A 211 16.87 12.64 -3.10
CA LEU A 211 17.29 11.27 -2.80
C LEU A 211 18.46 10.87 -3.69
N PRO A 212 19.64 11.41 -3.51
CA PRO A 212 20.83 10.94 -4.21
C PRO A 212 21.06 9.47 -3.85
N GLU A 213 21.11 8.62 -4.86
CA GLU A 213 21.14 7.18 -4.68
C GLU A 213 22.58 6.68 -4.51
N LYS A 214 22.85 5.89 -3.46
CA LYS A 214 24.04 5.06 -3.40
C LYS A 214 23.81 3.77 -4.17
N THR A 215 24.70 3.44 -5.09
CA THR A 215 24.61 2.21 -5.88
C THR A 215 24.95 1.01 -5.00
N THR A 216 23.98 0.16 -4.72
CA THR A 216 24.25 -1.14 -4.07
C THR A 216 24.54 -2.22 -5.09
N VAL A 217 25.10 -3.33 -4.60
CA VAL A 217 25.47 -4.52 -5.36
C VAL A 217 24.32 -5.13 -6.19
N PHE A 218 23.08 -4.70 -5.98
CA PHE A 218 21.90 -5.23 -6.69
C PHE A 218 21.29 -4.28 -7.72
N GLY A 219 21.90 -3.12 -7.96
CA GLY A 219 21.14 -2.06 -8.61
C GLY A 219 19.93 -1.61 -7.77
N MET A 220 19.79 -2.15 -6.55
CA MET A 220 19.04 -1.54 -5.48
C MET A 220 19.93 -0.46 -4.90
N THR A 221 19.47 0.73 -4.95
CA THR A 221 20.13 1.88 -4.38
C THR A 221 19.95 1.85 -2.87
N GLU A 222 21.05 1.84 -2.11
CA GLU A 222 21.03 2.24 -0.73
C GLU A 222 20.63 3.69 -0.72
N ARG A 223 19.39 3.95 -0.38
CA ARG A 223 18.93 5.32 -0.23
C ARG A 223 19.46 5.82 1.09
N THR A 224 20.10 6.97 1.03
CA THR A 224 20.43 7.69 2.25
C THR A 224 19.14 7.90 3.03
N GLN A 225 19.18 7.75 4.33
CA GLN A 225 18.04 8.04 5.21
C GLN A 225 17.68 9.53 5.14
N ASP A 226 18.62 10.36 4.73
CA ASP A 226 18.48 11.80 4.66
C ASP A 226 17.72 12.23 3.40
N ILE A 227 16.68 13.01 3.60
CA ILE A 227 15.95 13.67 2.54
C ILE A 227 16.57 15.05 2.37
N TYR A 228 17.21 15.26 1.23
CA TYR A 228 17.81 16.54 0.89
C TYR A 228 16.74 17.53 0.44
N ASN A 229 16.98 18.82 0.64
CA ASN A 229 16.01 19.90 0.38
C ASN A 229 14.63 19.58 0.99
N ALA A 230 14.62 19.15 2.24
CA ALA A 230 13.38 18.69 2.90
C ALA A 230 12.35 19.82 3.05
N ASP A 231 12.81 21.04 3.34
CA ASP A 231 11.94 22.20 3.49
C ASP A 231 11.22 22.56 2.19
N GLU A 232 11.92 22.57 1.07
CA GLU A 232 11.34 22.82 -0.25
C GLU A 232 10.34 21.74 -0.65
N LEU A 233 10.66 20.48 -0.33
CA LEU A 233 9.74 19.37 -0.57
C LEU A 233 8.48 19.49 0.29
N ASN A 234 8.62 19.80 1.57
CA ASN A 234 7.52 20.00 2.49
C ASN A 234 6.62 21.16 2.05
N GLU A 235 7.19 22.27 1.62
CA GLU A 235 6.44 23.40 1.07
C GLU A 235 5.65 23.01 -0.19
N LEU A 236 6.27 22.24 -1.09
CA LEU A 236 5.62 21.72 -2.29
C LEU A 236 4.45 20.78 -1.93
N LEU A 237 4.67 19.85 -1.01
CA LEU A 237 3.64 18.92 -0.54
C LEU A 237 2.49 19.66 0.17
N ALA A 238 2.78 20.61 1.03
CA ALA A 238 1.77 21.42 1.71
C ALA A 238 0.88 22.22 0.74
N LYS A 239 1.44 22.68 -0.38
CA LYS A 239 0.70 23.35 -1.44
C LYS A 239 -0.16 22.39 -2.27
N THR A 240 0.24 21.13 -2.40
CA THR A 240 -0.30 20.19 -3.40
C THR A 240 -1.18 19.13 -2.77
N VAL A 241 -0.80 18.62 -1.59
CA VAL A 241 -1.42 17.48 -0.93
C VAL A 241 -2.30 17.96 0.23
N ILE A 242 -3.52 17.45 0.29
CA ILE A 242 -4.39 17.59 1.45
C ILE A 242 -4.47 16.24 2.13
N THR A 243 -3.84 16.14 3.28
CA THR A 243 -3.82 14.94 4.11
C THR A 243 -4.89 15.01 5.18
N ARG A 244 -5.64 13.94 5.39
CA ARG A 244 -6.62 13.81 6.48
C ARG A 244 -6.67 12.37 6.98
N THR A 245 -6.74 12.21 8.29
CA THR A 245 -7.05 10.93 8.93
C THR A 245 -8.55 10.63 8.82
N PHE A 246 -8.91 9.39 9.08
CA PHE A 246 -10.31 9.01 9.18
C PHE A 246 -11.00 9.77 10.32
N GLU A 247 -10.34 9.89 11.45
CA GLU A 247 -10.81 10.61 12.63
C GLU A 247 -11.05 12.10 12.37
N GLU A 248 -10.11 12.78 11.69
CA GLU A 248 -10.28 14.20 11.32
C GLU A 248 -11.49 14.46 10.40
N ILE A 249 -11.87 13.47 9.58
CA ILE A 249 -13.00 13.59 8.65
C ILE A 249 -14.31 13.22 9.33
N THR A 250 -14.30 12.18 10.15
CA THR A 250 -15.52 11.62 10.75
C THR A 250 -15.76 12.04 12.18
N GLY A 251 -14.74 12.58 12.86
CA GLY A 251 -14.77 12.88 14.30
C GLY A 251 -14.83 11.62 15.18
N LYS A 252 -14.51 10.45 14.65
CA LYS A 252 -14.66 9.15 15.33
C LYS A 252 -13.38 8.33 15.22
N GLU A 253 -12.86 7.88 16.34
CA GLU A 253 -11.87 6.82 16.40
C GLU A 253 -12.62 5.49 16.54
N ILE A 254 -12.68 4.69 15.47
CA ILE A 254 -13.41 3.41 15.46
C ILE A 254 -12.48 2.20 15.31
N ARG A 255 -11.19 2.41 15.28
CA ARG A 255 -10.19 1.36 15.12
C ARG A 255 -9.52 1.06 16.47
N ARG A 256 -9.49 -0.22 16.85
CA ARG A 256 -8.72 -0.73 17.98
C ARG A 256 -7.80 -1.83 17.51
N ILE A 257 -6.51 -1.68 17.76
CA ILE A 257 -5.49 -2.68 17.40
C ILE A 257 -5.11 -3.44 18.66
N HIS A 258 -5.23 -4.75 18.59
CA HIS A 258 -4.91 -5.68 19.66
C HIS A 258 -3.75 -6.58 19.23
N GLN A 259 -2.84 -6.85 20.14
CA GLN A 259 -1.79 -7.84 19.98
C GLN A 259 -2.18 -9.09 20.77
N VAL A 260 -2.04 -10.26 20.15
CA VAL A 260 -2.25 -11.56 20.78
C VAL A 260 -0.92 -12.30 20.74
N PRO A 261 -0.05 -12.08 21.76
CA PRO A 261 1.24 -12.71 21.83
C PRO A 261 1.09 -14.19 22.21
N LEU A 262 1.74 -15.07 21.46
CA LEU A 262 1.71 -16.53 21.66
C LEU A 262 3.12 -17.05 21.89
N GLN A 263 3.23 -18.19 22.55
CA GLN A 263 4.49 -18.93 22.70
C GLN A 263 4.43 -20.18 21.83
N PHE A 264 5.51 -20.45 21.10
CA PHE A 264 5.61 -21.66 20.31
C PHE A 264 5.49 -22.93 21.17
N LEU A 265 4.67 -23.87 20.74
CA LEU A 265 4.73 -25.23 21.23
C LEU A 265 6.09 -25.89 20.84
N PRO A 266 6.53 -26.94 21.55
CA PRO A 266 7.83 -27.54 21.26
C PRO A 266 8.02 -27.97 19.80
N GLU A 267 7.01 -28.58 19.20
CA GLU A 267 7.00 -29.04 17.80
C GLU A 267 7.04 -27.87 16.81
N GLU A 268 6.30 -26.82 17.09
CA GLU A 268 6.28 -25.59 16.30
C GLU A 268 7.64 -24.89 16.35
N ARG A 269 8.21 -24.81 17.57
CA ARG A 269 9.53 -24.22 17.80
C ARG A 269 10.62 -24.98 17.07
N ALA A 270 10.54 -26.30 17.03
CA ALA A 270 11.50 -27.15 16.33
C ALA A 270 11.53 -26.84 14.82
N VAL A 271 10.36 -26.79 14.19
CA VAL A 271 10.24 -26.47 12.76
C VAL A 271 10.66 -25.01 12.47
N TYR A 272 10.24 -24.07 13.32
CA TYR A 272 10.62 -22.66 13.16
C TYR A 272 12.15 -22.48 13.28
N ARG A 273 12.79 -23.18 14.25
CA ARG A 273 14.26 -23.17 14.43
C ARG A 273 14.97 -23.73 13.20
N MET A 274 14.50 -24.85 12.65
CA MET A 274 15.07 -25.44 11.43
C MET A 274 15.12 -24.44 10.27
N VAL A 275 14.01 -23.72 10.03
CA VAL A 275 13.96 -22.71 8.98
C VAL A 275 14.85 -21.49 9.32
N MET A 276 14.96 -21.15 10.59
CA MET A 276 15.82 -20.07 11.07
C MET A 276 17.32 -20.40 10.91
N GLU A 277 17.72 -21.65 11.14
CA GLU A 277 19.11 -22.10 10.90
C GLU A 277 19.49 -21.99 9.42
N GLU A 278 18.57 -22.36 8.53
CA GLU A 278 18.78 -22.19 7.09
C GLU A 278 18.85 -20.71 6.70
N PHE A 279 18.00 -19.85 7.29
CA PHE A 279 18.08 -18.41 7.11
C PHE A 279 19.47 -17.88 7.51
N TYR A 280 20.02 -18.29 8.66
CA TYR A 280 21.36 -17.88 9.09
C TYR A 280 22.46 -18.40 8.18
N ARG A 281 22.30 -19.59 7.61
CA ARG A 281 23.24 -20.12 6.62
C ARG A 281 23.28 -19.24 5.37
N VAL A 282 22.11 -18.92 4.82
CA VAL A 282 21.99 -18.07 3.63
C VAL A 282 22.46 -16.64 3.92
N GLN A 283 22.23 -16.13 5.11
CA GLN A 283 22.71 -14.82 5.53
C GLN A 283 24.24 -14.76 5.57
N ARG A 284 24.91 -15.74 6.14
CA ARG A 284 26.38 -15.83 6.13
C ARG A 284 26.92 -15.87 4.69
N GLU A 285 26.27 -16.63 3.82
CA GLU A 285 26.62 -16.70 2.40
C GLU A 285 26.44 -15.33 1.71
N TYR A 286 25.38 -14.59 2.01
CA TYR A 286 25.17 -13.25 1.50
C TYR A 286 26.30 -12.29 1.89
N PHE A 287 26.73 -12.31 3.14
CA PHE A 287 27.82 -11.44 3.58
C PHE A 287 29.19 -11.85 3.05
N ALA A 288 29.42 -13.13 2.80
CA ALA A 288 30.65 -13.65 2.24
C ALA A 288 30.74 -13.51 0.70
N SER A 289 29.64 -13.25 0.02
CA SER A 289 29.54 -13.25 -1.44
C SER A 289 29.67 -11.83 -2.05
N THR A 290 30.11 -11.77 -3.31
CA THR A 290 30.19 -10.55 -4.11
C THR A 290 29.54 -10.73 -5.47
N GLY A 291 29.26 -9.63 -6.19
CA GLY A 291 28.73 -9.66 -7.55
C GLY A 291 27.41 -10.44 -7.72
N ASN A 292 27.35 -11.34 -8.71
CA ASN A 292 26.14 -12.10 -9.01
C ASN A 292 25.79 -13.12 -7.92
N HIS A 293 26.80 -13.72 -7.27
CA HIS A 293 26.55 -14.68 -6.17
C HIS A 293 25.85 -14.00 -4.98
N ARG A 294 26.17 -12.74 -4.70
CA ARG A 294 25.50 -11.97 -3.67
C ARG A 294 24.04 -11.67 -4.04
N LYS A 295 23.73 -11.47 -5.35
CA LYS A 295 22.35 -11.33 -5.82
C LYS A 295 21.52 -12.59 -5.57
N ASP A 296 22.06 -13.74 -5.89
CA ASP A 296 21.39 -15.03 -5.70
C ASP A 296 21.18 -15.31 -4.21
N ALA A 297 22.19 -15.05 -3.38
CA ALA A 297 22.08 -15.18 -1.93
C ALA A 297 21.00 -14.24 -1.35
N MET A 298 20.87 -13.03 -1.85
CA MET A 298 19.81 -12.10 -1.45
C MET A 298 18.42 -12.60 -1.81
N LEU A 299 18.23 -13.11 -3.02
CA LEU A 299 16.94 -13.69 -3.41
C LEU A 299 16.55 -14.85 -2.51
N ARG A 300 17.50 -15.73 -2.18
CA ARG A 300 17.29 -16.83 -1.23
C ARG A 300 17.00 -16.30 0.18
N LEU A 301 17.66 -15.24 0.62
CA LEU A 301 17.40 -14.62 1.91
C LEU A 301 15.95 -14.11 2.01
N VAL A 302 15.46 -13.40 0.99
CA VAL A 302 14.06 -12.95 0.92
C VAL A 302 13.08 -14.14 0.92
N GLN A 303 13.42 -15.22 0.24
CA GLN A 303 12.61 -16.45 0.27
C GLN A 303 12.56 -17.07 1.67
N GLN A 304 13.69 -17.13 2.37
CA GLN A 304 13.77 -17.63 3.75
C GLN A 304 12.97 -16.77 4.72
N ILE A 305 13.03 -15.45 4.59
CA ILE A 305 12.20 -14.54 5.38
C ILE A 305 10.70 -14.80 5.14
N THR A 306 10.31 -14.97 3.88
CA THR A 306 8.92 -15.29 3.52
C THR A 306 8.51 -16.65 4.12
N LEU A 307 9.41 -17.61 4.12
CA LEU A 307 9.19 -18.94 4.69
C LEU A 307 9.03 -18.87 6.22
N LEU A 308 9.86 -18.09 6.91
CA LEU A 308 9.77 -17.87 8.36
C LEU A 308 8.39 -17.30 8.76
N LEU A 309 7.89 -16.32 8.03
CA LEU A 309 6.56 -15.76 8.29
C LEU A 309 5.44 -16.75 8.04
N ARG A 310 5.56 -17.55 6.97
CA ARG A 310 4.57 -18.58 6.64
C ARG A 310 4.54 -19.69 7.71
N VAL A 311 5.71 -20.13 8.17
CA VAL A 311 5.83 -21.15 9.22
C VAL A 311 5.32 -20.62 10.56
N ALA A 312 5.58 -19.36 10.87
CA ALA A 312 5.00 -18.73 12.05
C ALA A 312 3.46 -18.64 11.97
N ALA A 313 2.87 -18.49 10.77
CA ALA A 313 1.42 -18.47 10.61
C ALA A 313 0.78 -19.87 10.68
N ALA A 314 1.42 -20.88 10.07
CA ALA A 314 0.93 -22.26 10.01
C ALA A 314 2.12 -23.23 9.78
N PRO A 315 2.81 -23.71 10.84
CA PRO A 315 3.94 -24.64 10.73
C PRO A 315 3.56 -25.96 10.06
N ASN A 316 2.31 -26.40 10.18
CA ASN A 316 1.76 -27.59 9.52
C ASN A 316 1.68 -27.48 7.97
N THR A 317 2.09 -26.37 7.39
CA THR A 317 2.28 -26.24 5.94
C THR A 317 3.61 -26.84 5.48
N LEU A 318 4.49 -27.22 6.39
CA LEU A 318 5.73 -27.95 6.14
C LEU A 318 5.57 -29.44 6.47
N LYS A 319 6.22 -30.30 5.68
CA LYS A 319 6.19 -31.74 5.86
C LYS A 319 6.90 -32.22 7.13
N GLU A 320 7.83 -31.42 7.60
CA GLU A 320 8.66 -31.67 8.79
C GLU A 320 7.90 -31.43 10.09
N TYR A 321 6.72 -30.84 10.02
CA TYR A 321 5.88 -30.62 11.20
C TYR A 321 5.14 -31.91 11.59
N ASN A 322 5.39 -32.38 12.80
CA ASN A 322 4.81 -33.62 13.33
C ASN A 322 3.88 -33.39 14.54
N GLY A 323 3.47 -32.14 14.77
CA GLY A 323 2.55 -31.77 15.85
C GLY A 323 1.08 -31.87 15.44
N GLY A 324 0.21 -31.57 16.38
CA GLY A 324 -1.23 -31.41 16.15
C GLY A 324 -1.57 -30.10 15.41
N THR A 325 -2.80 -29.63 15.55
CA THR A 325 -3.20 -28.32 15.01
C THR A 325 -2.38 -27.22 15.68
N PRO A 326 -1.72 -26.32 14.90
CA PRO A 326 -0.88 -25.27 15.44
C PRO A 326 -1.62 -24.35 16.41
N LEU A 327 -0.93 -23.93 17.50
CA LEU A 327 -1.51 -23.10 18.55
C LEU A 327 -2.15 -21.82 18.01
N LYS A 328 -1.54 -21.16 17.04
CA LYS A 328 -2.09 -19.95 16.42
C LYS A 328 -3.42 -20.21 15.72
N ILE A 329 -3.56 -21.37 15.07
CA ILE A 329 -4.83 -21.77 14.41
C ILE A 329 -5.88 -22.10 15.47
N VAL A 330 -5.50 -22.83 16.51
CA VAL A 330 -6.41 -23.13 17.65
C VAL A 330 -6.89 -21.85 18.30
N THR A 331 -5.96 -20.95 18.65
CA THR A 331 -6.33 -19.64 19.24
C THR A 331 -7.26 -18.82 18.36
N ALA A 332 -7.01 -18.80 17.04
CA ALA A 332 -7.90 -18.11 16.11
C ALA A 332 -9.30 -18.73 16.08
N ALA A 333 -9.40 -20.06 16.18
CA ALA A 333 -10.68 -20.76 16.25
C ALA A 333 -11.41 -20.51 17.58
N GLU A 334 -10.69 -20.54 18.70
CA GLU A 334 -11.23 -20.24 20.04
C GLU A 334 -11.75 -18.81 20.14
N MET A 335 -10.96 -17.82 19.74
CA MET A 335 -11.41 -16.42 19.68
C MET A 335 -12.63 -16.25 18.79
N THR A 336 -12.65 -16.96 17.66
CA THR A 336 -13.82 -16.93 16.76
C THR A 336 -15.03 -17.58 17.42
N ALA A 337 -14.86 -18.66 18.18
CA ALA A 337 -15.94 -19.31 18.91
C ALA A 337 -16.56 -18.40 19.98
N GLU A 338 -15.75 -17.63 20.71
CA GLU A 338 -16.22 -16.66 21.71
C GLU A 338 -17.14 -15.58 21.11
N TRP A 339 -16.96 -15.24 19.84
CA TRP A 339 -17.77 -14.22 19.14
C TRP A 339 -18.92 -14.87 18.36
N GLU A 340 -19.78 -15.61 19.04
CA GLU A 340 -20.81 -16.46 18.43
C GLU A 340 -21.75 -15.73 17.46
N ASN A 341 -22.10 -14.48 17.78
CA ASN A 341 -23.08 -13.68 17.04
C ASN A 341 -22.44 -12.59 16.18
N GLU A 342 -21.13 -12.70 15.91
CA GLU A 342 -20.43 -11.74 15.09
C GLU A 342 -19.85 -12.37 13.82
N ILE A 343 -19.78 -11.58 12.76
CA ILE A 343 -19.05 -11.96 11.54
C ILE A 343 -17.58 -11.66 11.78
N VAL A 344 -16.73 -12.68 11.63
CA VAL A 344 -15.29 -12.59 11.84
C VAL A 344 -14.56 -12.67 10.50
N ALA A 345 -13.66 -11.72 10.22
CA ALA A 345 -12.79 -11.79 9.06
C ALA A 345 -11.37 -12.26 9.46
N ILE A 346 -10.82 -13.20 8.70
CA ILE A 346 -9.48 -13.75 8.92
C ILE A 346 -8.66 -13.54 7.66
N GLY A 347 -7.59 -12.76 7.77
CA GLY A 347 -6.73 -12.38 6.66
C GLY A 347 -5.39 -13.07 6.70
N VAL A 348 -5.16 -14.03 5.82
CA VAL A 348 -3.86 -14.68 5.60
C VAL A 348 -3.25 -14.24 4.27
N ARG A 349 -1.99 -14.57 4.04
CA ARG A 349 -1.32 -14.20 2.80
C ARG A 349 -1.26 -15.33 1.79
N HIS A 350 -0.86 -16.52 2.23
CA HIS A 350 -0.58 -17.66 1.37
C HIS A 350 -1.76 -18.63 1.30
N GLN A 351 -1.97 -19.24 0.12
CA GLN A 351 -3.08 -20.17 -0.10
C GLN A 351 -2.98 -21.43 0.75
N ASN A 352 -1.77 -21.95 0.98
CA ASN A 352 -1.57 -23.13 1.83
C ASN A 352 -1.85 -22.84 3.31
N VAL A 353 -1.52 -21.64 3.80
CA VAL A 353 -1.92 -21.17 5.13
C VAL A 353 -3.44 -21.07 5.20
N LEU A 354 -4.08 -20.46 4.20
CA LEU A 354 -5.54 -20.36 4.12
C LEU A 354 -6.20 -21.75 4.22
N ASN A 355 -5.66 -22.75 3.51
CA ASN A 355 -6.19 -24.10 3.53
C ASN A 355 -6.09 -24.73 4.92
N ALA A 356 -4.96 -24.57 5.61
CA ALA A 356 -4.78 -25.07 6.98
C ALA A 356 -5.78 -24.47 7.96
N TYR A 357 -6.04 -23.15 7.87
CA TYR A 357 -7.09 -22.50 8.65
C TYR A 357 -8.48 -23.01 8.26
N ALA A 358 -8.75 -23.19 6.97
CA ALA A 358 -10.06 -23.65 6.51
C ALA A 358 -10.39 -25.07 7.00
N GLU A 359 -9.41 -25.96 7.03
CA GLU A 359 -9.55 -27.32 7.56
C GLU A 359 -9.87 -27.28 9.06
N ALA A 360 -9.07 -26.58 9.83
CA ALA A 360 -9.27 -26.45 11.27
C ALA A 360 -10.63 -25.79 11.63
N PHE A 361 -11.02 -24.72 10.93
CA PHE A 361 -12.31 -24.09 11.20
C PHE A 361 -13.52 -24.98 10.86
N ARG A 362 -13.43 -25.86 9.85
CA ARG A 362 -14.46 -26.86 9.58
C ARG A 362 -14.54 -27.91 10.68
N GLU A 363 -13.42 -28.26 11.29
CA GLU A 363 -13.34 -29.23 12.38
C GLU A 363 -13.82 -28.63 13.70
N TYR A 364 -13.26 -27.47 14.10
CA TYR A 364 -13.57 -26.85 15.40
C TYR A 364 -14.90 -26.11 15.43
N LEU A 365 -15.35 -25.55 14.31
CA LEU A 365 -16.56 -24.73 14.19
C LEU A 365 -17.50 -25.22 13.07
N PRO A 366 -17.92 -26.52 13.07
CA PRO A 366 -18.65 -27.13 11.95
C PRO A 366 -20.03 -26.50 11.67
N LYS A 367 -20.61 -25.85 12.67
CA LYS A 367 -21.95 -25.21 12.55
C LYS A 367 -21.87 -23.77 12.03
N ARG A 368 -20.66 -23.17 11.97
CA ARG A 368 -20.48 -21.79 11.54
C ARG A 368 -20.26 -21.70 10.03
N PRO A 369 -21.01 -20.85 9.31
CA PRO A 369 -20.81 -20.69 7.87
C PRO A 369 -19.41 -20.16 7.55
N LEU A 370 -18.65 -20.91 6.74
CA LEU A 370 -17.29 -20.53 6.31
C LEU A 370 -17.30 -20.05 4.86
N PHE A 371 -16.92 -18.78 4.65
CA PHE A 371 -16.83 -18.12 3.37
C PHE A 371 -15.36 -17.91 2.98
N ILE A 372 -14.94 -18.54 1.89
CA ILE A 372 -13.54 -18.48 1.44
C ILE A 372 -13.40 -17.56 0.22
N VAL A 373 -12.48 -16.60 0.27
CA VAL A 373 -12.18 -15.66 -0.83
C VAL A 373 -10.70 -15.68 -1.16
N THR A 374 -10.39 -16.10 -2.37
CA THR A 374 -9.00 -16.12 -2.89
C THR A 374 -8.93 -15.42 -4.25
N GLY A 375 -7.71 -15.12 -4.72
CA GLY A 375 -7.49 -14.46 -6.00
C GLY A 375 -7.93 -15.29 -7.22
N SER A 376 -7.83 -16.62 -7.11
CA SER A 376 -8.04 -17.54 -8.22
C SER A 376 -9.48 -18.03 -8.39
N THR A 377 -10.33 -17.89 -7.38
CA THR A 377 -11.54 -18.71 -7.31
C THR A 377 -12.85 -18.00 -7.59
N LYS A 378 -12.89 -16.65 -7.79
CA LYS A 378 -14.22 -16.00 -7.89
C LYS A 378 -14.23 -14.77 -8.79
N THR A 379 -15.22 -14.77 -9.69
CA THR A 379 -15.59 -13.61 -10.50
C THR A 379 -16.12 -12.46 -9.63
N PHE A 380 -16.17 -11.25 -10.18
CA PHE A 380 -16.72 -10.08 -9.47
C PHE A 380 -18.18 -10.28 -9.03
N ALA A 381 -19.00 -10.95 -9.86
CA ALA A 381 -20.39 -11.26 -9.53
C ALA A 381 -20.51 -12.20 -8.33
N GLN A 382 -19.68 -13.26 -8.29
CA GLN A 382 -19.63 -14.19 -7.16
C GLN A 382 -19.20 -13.51 -5.86
N ARG A 383 -18.25 -12.55 -5.91
CA ARG A 383 -17.84 -11.78 -4.73
C ARG A 383 -18.93 -10.87 -4.21
N ARG A 384 -19.75 -10.27 -5.10
CA ARG A 384 -20.92 -9.48 -4.69
C ARG A 384 -21.99 -10.34 -4.02
N ALA A 385 -22.29 -11.50 -4.60
CA ALA A 385 -23.25 -12.45 -4.02
C ALA A 385 -22.78 -12.94 -2.65
N LEU A 386 -21.51 -13.35 -2.53
CA LEU A 386 -20.90 -13.78 -1.27
C LEU A 386 -21.02 -12.71 -0.18
N ARG A 387 -20.81 -11.43 -0.51
CA ARG A 387 -20.95 -10.33 0.44
C ARG A 387 -22.35 -10.27 1.06
N LYS A 388 -23.38 -10.43 0.22
CA LYS A 388 -24.76 -10.45 0.69
C LYS A 388 -25.01 -11.65 1.60
N THR A 389 -24.65 -12.86 1.15
CA THR A 389 -24.84 -14.09 1.91
C THR A 389 -24.07 -14.07 3.25
N LEU A 390 -22.86 -13.55 3.27
CA LEU A 390 -22.08 -13.38 4.49
C LEU A 390 -22.77 -12.41 5.47
N ARG A 391 -23.25 -11.28 4.98
CA ARG A 391 -24.01 -10.33 5.80
C ARG A 391 -25.26 -10.95 6.38
N ASP A 392 -26.02 -11.64 5.55
CA ASP A 392 -27.28 -12.26 5.93
C ASP A 392 -27.10 -13.45 6.91
N SER A 393 -25.88 -14.03 6.98
CA SER A 393 -25.56 -15.09 7.94
C SER A 393 -25.49 -14.63 9.40
N GLY A 394 -25.17 -13.34 9.63
CA GLY A 394 -25.04 -12.73 10.96
C GLY A 394 -23.83 -13.19 11.79
N ASN A 395 -23.33 -14.41 11.55
CA ASN A 395 -22.23 -15.01 12.32
C ASN A 395 -21.19 -15.76 11.46
N GLY A 396 -21.14 -15.50 10.15
CA GLY A 396 -20.23 -16.18 9.24
C GLY A 396 -18.76 -15.86 9.47
N ILE A 397 -17.90 -16.76 9.03
CA ILE A 397 -16.43 -16.58 9.01
C ILE A 397 -16.00 -16.25 7.59
N LEU A 398 -15.39 -15.08 7.39
CA LEU A 398 -14.76 -14.68 6.14
C LEU A 398 -13.27 -15.00 6.17
N LEU A 399 -12.87 -16.12 5.60
CA LEU A 399 -11.47 -16.51 5.46
C LEU A 399 -10.96 -16.12 4.07
N CYS A 400 -9.94 -15.28 4.01
CA CYS A 400 -9.48 -14.75 2.72
C CYS A 400 -7.98 -14.48 2.69
N THR A 401 -7.42 -14.47 1.48
CA THR A 401 -6.08 -13.90 1.31
C THR A 401 -6.18 -12.37 1.32
N GLN A 402 -5.29 -11.72 2.07
CA GLN A 402 -5.31 -10.25 2.29
C GLN A 402 -5.40 -9.46 0.97
N GLN A 403 -4.78 -9.97 -0.09
CA GLN A 403 -4.80 -9.34 -1.41
C GLN A 403 -6.09 -9.60 -2.21
N SER A 404 -6.86 -10.62 -1.85
CA SER A 404 -8.04 -11.03 -2.63
C SER A 404 -9.30 -10.26 -2.31
N LEU A 405 -9.35 -9.60 -1.16
CA LEU A 405 -10.42 -8.66 -0.90
C LEU A 405 -10.14 -7.38 -1.68
N PRO A 406 -11.00 -7.00 -2.61
CA PRO A 406 -10.81 -5.76 -3.37
C PRO A 406 -10.91 -4.54 -2.46
N SER A 407 -10.06 -3.54 -2.66
CA SER A 407 -10.05 -2.28 -1.90
C SER A 407 -11.39 -1.55 -1.91
N SER A 408 -12.20 -1.82 -2.91
CA SER A 408 -13.48 -1.17 -3.17
C SER A 408 -14.71 -1.89 -2.63
N VAL A 409 -14.57 -3.10 -2.05
CA VAL A 409 -15.72 -3.83 -1.48
C VAL A 409 -15.95 -3.40 -0.04
N ASN A 410 -17.18 -3.07 0.29
CA ASN A 410 -17.59 -2.66 1.62
C ASN A 410 -17.98 -3.87 2.49
N PHE A 411 -17.28 -4.08 3.58
CA PHE A 411 -17.55 -5.08 4.62
C PHE A 411 -17.71 -4.41 6.00
N GLU A 412 -18.32 -3.24 6.05
CA GLU A 412 -18.47 -2.44 7.28
C GLU A 412 -19.23 -3.14 8.42
N TYR A 413 -19.97 -4.18 8.11
CA TYR A 413 -20.69 -5.00 9.10
C TYR A 413 -19.78 -6.00 9.83
N VAL A 414 -18.51 -6.13 9.44
CA VAL A 414 -17.53 -6.97 10.13
C VAL A 414 -16.82 -6.12 11.19
N ASN A 415 -16.88 -6.54 12.45
CA ASN A 415 -16.28 -5.80 13.57
C ASN A 415 -15.05 -6.50 14.15
N LYS A 416 -14.88 -7.78 13.91
CA LYS A 416 -13.75 -8.59 14.40
C LYS A 416 -12.88 -9.05 13.23
N VAL A 417 -11.60 -8.67 13.27
CA VAL A 417 -10.64 -8.99 12.21
C VAL A 417 -9.40 -9.64 12.82
N LEU A 418 -9.09 -10.86 12.39
CA LEU A 418 -7.88 -11.59 12.78
C LEU A 418 -6.83 -11.52 11.68
N ILE A 419 -5.60 -11.22 12.04
CA ILE A 419 -4.43 -11.21 11.15
C ILE A 419 -3.39 -12.17 11.72
N PRO A 420 -3.50 -13.47 11.43
CA PRO A 420 -2.56 -14.46 11.93
C PRO A 420 -1.29 -14.59 11.08
N GLU A 421 -1.29 -14.05 9.88
CA GLU A 421 -0.15 -14.04 8.98
C GLU A 421 0.25 -12.61 8.61
N MET A 422 1.43 -12.21 9.03
CA MET A 422 1.97 -10.89 8.78
C MET A 422 2.76 -10.83 7.47
N HIS A 423 2.98 -9.61 6.99
CA HIS A 423 3.69 -9.34 5.75
C HIS A 423 4.61 -8.13 5.89
N PHE A 424 5.74 -8.12 5.15
CA PHE A 424 6.66 -6.98 5.10
C PHE A 424 6.02 -5.68 4.61
N ASN A 425 5.04 -5.80 3.72
CA ASN A 425 4.35 -4.64 3.20
C ASN A 425 3.22 -4.25 4.15
N ASN A 426 3.52 -3.34 5.08
CA ASN A 426 2.54 -2.78 6.00
C ASN A 426 1.33 -2.18 5.26
N SER A 427 1.55 -1.54 4.10
CA SER A 427 0.45 -0.97 3.32
C SER A 427 -0.55 -2.03 2.87
N GLY A 428 -0.10 -3.25 2.58
CA GLY A 428 -0.98 -4.36 2.21
C GLY A 428 -1.85 -4.84 3.38
N MET A 429 -1.27 -4.95 4.58
CA MET A 429 -2.01 -5.30 5.80
C MET A 429 -2.98 -4.18 6.21
N SER A 430 -2.54 -2.94 6.20
CA SER A 430 -3.40 -1.78 6.48
C SER A 430 -4.55 -1.70 5.48
N GLN A 431 -4.28 -1.88 4.21
CA GLN A 431 -5.32 -1.93 3.17
C GLN A 431 -6.30 -3.06 3.40
N PHE A 432 -5.88 -4.17 3.99
CA PHE A 432 -6.77 -5.28 4.31
C PHE A 432 -7.77 -4.90 5.40
N TYR A 433 -7.31 -4.50 6.58
CA TYR A 433 -8.24 -4.21 7.68
C TYR A 433 -9.01 -2.89 7.50
N MET A 434 -8.48 -1.92 6.79
CA MET A 434 -9.20 -0.69 6.44
C MET A 434 -10.40 -0.91 5.50
N ARG A 435 -10.57 -2.11 4.95
CA ARG A 435 -11.77 -2.48 4.16
C ARG A 435 -13.02 -2.64 5.01
N PHE A 436 -12.83 -2.90 6.28
CA PHE A 436 -13.91 -3.04 7.25
C PHE A 436 -14.32 -1.69 7.86
N ILE A 437 -13.53 -0.63 7.63
CA ILE A 437 -13.75 0.72 8.14
C ILE A 437 -14.31 1.61 7.04
N ARG A 438 -15.42 2.29 7.32
CA ARG A 438 -16.06 3.26 6.43
C ARG A 438 -16.51 4.48 7.23
N TYR A 439 -16.68 5.63 6.56
CA TYR A 439 -17.21 6.84 7.18
C TYR A 439 -18.63 6.64 7.77
N THR A 440 -19.36 5.65 7.26
CA THR A 440 -20.67 5.21 7.77
C THR A 440 -20.59 4.30 8.98
N SER A 441 -19.41 3.76 9.32
CA SER A 441 -19.25 2.84 10.44
C SER A 441 -19.58 3.55 11.77
N THR A 442 -20.38 2.88 12.59
CA THR A 442 -20.80 3.36 13.92
C THR A 442 -20.19 2.56 15.06
N GLU A 443 -19.69 1.36 14.75
CA GLU A 443 -19.17 0.41 15.75
C GLU A 443 -17.65 0.32 15.65
N TYR A 444 -17.02 -0.01 16.77
CA TYR A 444 -15.59 -0.25 16.83
C TYR A 444 -15.20 -1.45 15.97
N LYS A 445 -14.03 -1.35 15.34
CA LYS A 445 -13.39 -2.39 14.57
C LYS A 445 -12.17 -2.89 15.34
N ASP A 446 -12.28 -4.07 15.91
CA ASP A 446 -11.22 -4.70 16.66
C ASP A 446 -10.36 -5.56 15.72
N ILE A 447 -9.08 -5.22 15.62
CA ILE A 447 -8.11 -5.83 14.73
C ILE A 447 -7.08 -6.53 15.58
N TYR A 448 -7.01 -7.85 15.48
CA TYR A 448 -6.15 -8.69 16.29
C TYR A 448 -4.99 -9.23 15.47
N PHE A 449 -3.77 -8.90 15.84
CA PHE A 449 -2.56 -9.47 15.29
C PHE A 449 -2.10 -10.63 16.18
N LEU A 450 -2.12 -11.85 15.65
CA LEU A 450 -1.61 -13.02 16.36
C LEU A 450 -0.13 -13.20 16.00
N ASN A 451 0.74 -13.12 16.98
CA ASN A 451 2.18 -13.22 16.77
C ASN A 451 2.87 -14.11 17.79
N TYR A 452 3.85 -14.88 17.34
CA TYR A 452 4.72 -15.61 18.24
C TYR A 452 5.82 -14.73 18.81
N ILE A 453 5.98 -14.74 20.13
CA ILE A 453 7.09 -14.08 20.84
C ILE A 453 8.40 -14.76 20.44
N GLY A 454 9.45 -13.98 20.21
CA GLY A 454 10.75 -14.51 19.77
C GLY A 454 10.76 -14.96 18.31
N SER A 455 9.85 -14.45 17.50
CA SER A 455 9.82 -14.68 16.06
C SER A 455 10.03 -13.38 15.27
N LEU A 456 10.23 -13.54 13.97
CA LEU A 456 10.28 -12.42 13.01
C LEU A 456 9.02 -11.55 13.05
N GLU A 457 7.88 -12.12 13.41
CA GLU A 457 6.60 -11.40 13.49
C GLU A 457 6.62 -10.31 14.56
N SER A 458 7.32 -10.52 15.69
CA SER A 458 7.46 -9.52 16.74
C SER A 458 8.15 -8.25 16.20
N ASN A 459 9.19 -8.40 15.41
CA ASN A 459 9.89 -7.29 14.79
C ASN A 459 9.00 -6.57 13.76
N LEU A 460 8.26 -7.33 12.95
CA LEU A 460 7.31 -6.76 11.99
C LEU A 460 6.19 -5.99 12.67
N LEU A 461 5.67 -6.49 13.76
CA LEU A 461 4.59 -5.83 14.50
C LEU A 461 5.04 -4.50 15.08
N GLN A 462 6.25 -4.43 15.64
CA GLN A 462 6.84 -3.17 16.08
C GLN A 462 6.94 -2.16 14.93
N MET A 463 7.34 -2.60 13.74
CA MET A 463 7.35 -1.75 12.53
C MET A 463 5.96 -1.27 12.12
N VAL A 464 4.95 -2.15 12.16
CA VAL A 464 3.56 -1.80 11.83
C VAL A 464 3.07 -0.70 12.75
N VAL A 465 3.24 -0.90 14.06
CA VAL A 465 2.83 0.08 15.08
C VAL A 465 3.60 1.40 14.93
N ALA A 466 4.91 1.34 14.69
CA ALA A 466 5.72 2.53 14.49
C ALA A 466 5.33 3.29 13.22
N LYS A 467 5.11 2.60 12.09
CA LYS A 467 4.66 3.23 10.83
C LYS A 467 3.25 3.83 10.96
N GLU A 468 2.36 3.24 11.71
CA GLU A 468 1.05 3.85 11.99
C GLU A 468 1.19 5.13 12.81
N LYS A 469 2.02 5.12 13.87
CA LYS A 469 2.33 6.32 14.66
C LYS A 469 2.96 7.42 13.79
N ILE A 470 3.86 7.06 12.86
CA ILE A 470 4.45 8.02 11.92
C ILE A 470 3.41 8.55 10.94
N ASN A 471 2.58 7.70 10.36
CA ASN A 471 1.53 8.14 9.46
C ASN A 471 0.57 9.13 10.15
N LEU A 472 0.23 8.89 11.41
CA LEU A 472 -0.56 9.79 12.22
C LEU A 472 0.18 11.11 12.48
N PHE A 473 1.47 11.05 12.76
CA PHE A 473 2.30 12.22 13.01
C PHE A 473 2.51 13.07 11.74
N MET A 474 2.82 12.44 10.60
CA MET A 474 2.97 13.14 9.30
C MET A 474 1.66 13.77 8.81
N LYS A 475 0.52 13.25 9.25
CA LYS A 475 -0.78 13.78 8.89
C LYS A 475 -1.18 15.03 9.68
N GLY A 476 -0.58 15.28 10.83
CA GLY A 476 -1.01 16.31 11.78
C GLY A 476 -0.15 17.57 11.89
N GLN A 477 1.08 17.62 11.39
CA GLN A 477 1.99 18.75 11.66
C GLN A 477 2.96 19.07 10.51
N ASP A 478 3.34 20.35 10.38
CA ASP A 478 4.50 20.85 9.62
C ASP A 478 5.81 20.36 10.28
N THR A 479 6.20 19.12 10.08
CA THR A 479 7.36 18.55 10.78
C THR A 479 8.40 18.09 9.79
N ASP A 480 9.65 18.36 10.11
CA ASP A 480 10.83 17.85 9.46
C ASP A 480 10.80 16.31 9.47
N LEU A 481 10.80 15.71 8.28
CA LEU A 481 10.72 14.25 8.11
C LEU A 481 11.92 13.54 8.77
N ASN A 482 13.10 14.17 8.80
CA ASN A 482 14.29 13.61 9.43
C ASN A 482 14.12 13.52 10.95
N GLN A 483 13.52 14.52 11.59
CA GLN A 483 13.19 14.46 13.02
C GLN A 483 12.20 13.34 13.37
N ILE A 484 11.34 12.98 12.43
CA ILE A 484 10.40 11.87 12.63
C ILE A 484 11.15 10.54 12.62
N TYR A 485 12.08 10.35 11.71
CA TYR A 485 12.88 9.14 11.63
C TYR A 485 13.77 8.96 12.86
N ASP A 486 14.47 10.01 13.27
CA ASP A 486 15.31 10.01 14.47
C ASP A 486 14.51 9.80 15.74
N LYS A 487 13.35 10.45 15.88
CA LYS A 487 12.51 10.37 17.07
C LYS A 487 11.89 8.99 17.29
N PHE A 488 11.62 8.25 16.21
CA PHE A 488 11.02 6.91 16.28
C PHE A 488 12.02 5.78 16.06
N GLY A 489 13.31 6.10 15.87
CA GLY A 489 14.38 5.11 15.68
C GLY A 489 14.15 4.17 14.50
N ILE A 490 13.50 4.67 13.44
CA ILE A 490 13.10 3.84 12.29
C ILE A 490 14.21 3.86 11.26
N ASP A 491 14.94 2.77 11.23
CA ASP A 491 15.86 2.46 10.13
C ASP A 491 15.05 2.02 8.90
N TYR A 492 15.18 2.77 7.79
CA TYR A 492 14.46 2.53 6.54
C TYR A 492 14.91 1.28 5.80
N ASN A 493 16.01 0.70 6.18
CA ASN A 493 16.45 -0.57 5.66
C ASN A 493 15.63 -1.70 6.31
N LEU A 494 14.54 -2.11 5.63
CA LEU A 494 13.66 -3.19 6.08
C LEU A 494 14.45 -4.45 6.45
N LEU A 495 15.49 -4.75 5.71
CA LEU A 495 16.35 -5.90 5.95
C LEU A 495 17.19 -5.69 7.22
N ALA A 496 17.73 -4.49 7.44
CA ALA A 496 18.48 -4.15 8.64
C ALA A 496 17.59 -4.16 9.88
N LEU A 497 16.35 -3.72 9.75
CA LEU A 497 15.37 -3.69 10.83
C LEU A 497 14.88 -5.11 11.20
N LEU A 498 14.72 -5.97 10.21
CA LEU A 498 14.42 -7.38 10.41
C LEU A 498 15.62 -8.16 10.94
N MET A 499 16.83 -7.69 10.65
CA MET A 499 18.10 -8.27 11.08
C MET A 499 18.75 -7.43 12.19
N GLN A 500 18.00 -7.00 13.21
CA GLN A 500 18.59 -6.32 14.35
C GLN A 500 19.75 -7.13 14.91
N LYS A 501 20.93 -6.55 14.82
CA LYS A 501 22.17 -7.23 15.23
C LYS A 501 22.26 -7.24 16.75
N GLY A 502 22.46 -8.41 17.32
CA GLY A 502 22.89 -8.60 18.70
C GLY A 502 24.21 -9.39 18.71
N VAL A 503 24.89 -9.33 19.81
CA VAL A 503 26.07 -10.17 20.04
C VAL A 503 25.67 -11.22 21.07
N ASP A 504 25.93 -12.48 20.79
CA ASP A 504 25.73 -13.56 21.78
C ASP A 504 26.76 -13.49 22.90
N LYS A 505 26.63 -14.37 23.90
CA LYS A 505 27.56 -14.43 25.05
C LYS A 505 29.00 -14.81 24.64
N GLU A 506 29.18 -15.30 23.42
CA GLU A 506 30.44 -15.73 22.84
C GLU A 506 31.04 -14.69 21.88
N GLY A 507 30.35 -13.53 21.70
CA GLY A 507 30.83 -12.45 20.85
C GLY A 507 30.45 -12.59 19.35
N ASN A 508 29.64 -13.57 18.97
CA ASN A 508 29.20 -13.77 17.60
C ASN A 508 28.00 -12.86 17.27
N LEU A 509 27.98 -12.31 16.07
CA LEU A 509 26.84 -11.53 15.58
C LEU A 509 25.61 -12.45 15.41
N GLN A 510 24.59 -12.21 16.24
CA GLN A 510 23.29 -12.85 16.11
C GLN A 510 22.20 -11.81 15.76
N ILE A 511 21.14 -12.28 15.11
CA ILE A 511 19.95 -11.46 14.92
C ILE A 511 19.06 -11.63 16.16
N ARG A 512 18.69 -10.53 16.78
CA ARG A 512 17.75 -10.53 17.90
C ARG A 512 16.32 -10.48 17.37
N TRP A 513 15.55 -11.49 17.71
CA TRP A 513 14.14 -11.58 17.44
C TRP A 513 13.35 -11.28 18.73
N GLY A 514 12.66 -10.14 18.77
CA GLY A 514 11.64 -9.90 19.80
C GLY A 514 12.10 -9.74 21.24
N GLU A 515 13.37 -9.45 21.52
CA GLU A 515 13.89 -9.28 22.90
C GLU A 515 13.71 -7.88 23.50
N GLN A 516 13.13 -6.95 22.82
CA GLN A 516 12.82 -5.66 23.45
C GLN A 516 11.50 -5.75 24.20
N GLN A 517 11.56 -5.64 25.52
CA GLN A 517 10.38 -5.43 26.36
C GLN A 517 9.61 -4.23 25.85
N ILE A 518 8.34 -4.46 25.58
CA ILE A 518 7.38 -3.39 25.32
C ILE A 518 7.20 -2.66 26.63
N ALA A 519 7.78 -1.46 26.76
CA ALA A 519 7.46 -0.51 27.81
C ALA A 519 6.20 0.27 27.44
#